data_0ddeb8e054f3469135a78af7f6cfe7fe
#
_entry.id   0ddeb8e054f3469135a78af7f6cfe7fe
#
_cell.length_a   1.000
_cell.length_b   1.000
_cell.length_c   1.000
_cell.angle_alpha   90.00
_cell.angle_beta   90.00
_cell.angle_gamma   90.00
#
_symmetry.space_group_name_H-M   'P 1'
#
loop_
_entity.id
_entity.type
_entity.pdbx_description
1 polymer ?
#
loop_
_entity_poly.entity_id
_entity_poly.type
_entity_poly.pdbx_seq_one_letter_code
_entity_poly.pdbx_strand_id
1 'polypeptide(L)'
;MTTASASQSPMHVSIITTMLLFSSIVGATKGNEPDPTPTPWPEQFHSILMMNFSGELELIDLWYDWTNGRNFNIIHHQLGNILYDLEWNNGTSFFYTLDSDRQCSSAQLEVGILRPNWLDGATYLGQRQVDGFLCYVWEKADFITYYENVESRRPVHWVFYTGKPIIVSHVMTYEVGAALEDAKWQVPWYCFEETTPVAAMEDVNGGTITHRGLVDFAASGIANM
;
A
#
# COMPACT_ATOMS: atom_id res chain seq x y z
N MET A 1 33.60 -26.33 90.91
CA MET A 1 34.67 -25.63 90.18
C MET A 1 34.32 -25.58 88.75
N THR A 2 33.71 -24.51 88.35
CA THR A 2 33.34 -24.31 86.93
C THR A 2 33.46 -22.81 86.63
N THR A 3 34.43 -22.46 85.93
CA THR A 3 34.75 -21.10 85.49
C THR A 3 33.91 -20.72 84.29
N ALA A 4 33.19 -19.61 84.38
CA ALA A 4 32.41 -19.05 83.33
C ALA A 4 33.34 -18.08 82.50
N SER A 5 33.42 -18.32 81.23
CA SER A 5 34.12 -17.44 80.27
C SER A 5 33.09 -16.53 79.62
N ALA A 6 33.33 -15.23 79.69
CA ALA A 6 32.50 -14.20 79.08
C ALA A 6 33.02 -13.95 77.64
N SER A 7 32.16 -14.15 76.69
CA SER A 7 32.40 -13.84 75.28
C SER A 7 31.96 -12.39 75.02
N GLN A 8 32.90 -11.52 74.60
CA GLN A 8 32.62 -10.21 74.05
C GLN A 8 32.34 -10.28 72.56
N SER A 9 31.18 -9.81 72.16
CA SER A 9 30.84 -9.63 70.74
C SER A 9 31.34 -8.23 70.23
N PRO A 10 31.97 -8.18 69.08
CA PRO A 10 32.29 -6.88 68.49
C PRO A 10 31.07 -6.23 67.84
N MET A 11 30.89 -4.97 68.14
CA MET A 11 29.87 -4.11 67.54
C MET A 11 30.26 -3.69 66.13
N HIS A 12 29.55 -4.25 65.13
CA HIS A 12 29.71 -3.82 63.75
C HIS A 12 29.00 -2.47 63.53
N VAL A 13 29.78 -1.43 63.30
CA VAL A 13 29.32 -0.13 62.85
C VAL A 13 29.02 -0.26 61.34
N SER A 14 27.75 -0.25 61.00
CA SER A 14 27.29 -0.26 59.60
C SER A 14 27.30 1.15 59.07
N ILE A 15 28.28 1.47 58.23
CA ILE A 15 28.34 2.75 57.50
C ILE A 15 27.40 2.64 56.30
N ILE A 16 26.20 3.22 56.42
CA ILE A 16 25.28 3.37 55.30
C ILE A 16 25.79 4.49 54.40
N THR A 17 26.46 4.12 53.32
CA THR A 17 26.85 5.05 52.25
C THR A 17 25.61 5.34 51.41
N THR A 18 24.96 6.48 51.65
CA THR A 18 23.85 6.96 50.83
C THR A 18 24.39 7.47 49.50
N MET A 19 24.32 6.62 48.48
CA MET A 19 24.65 6.97 47.12
C MET A 19 23.52 7.81 46.52
N LEU A 20 23.65 9.12 46.50
CA LEU A 20 22.74 10.03 45.76
C LEU A 20 22.96 9.82 44.26
N LEU A 21 22.09 9.02 43.65
CA LEU A 21 21.97 8.94 42.20
C LEU A 21 21.37 10.25 41.68
N PHE A 22 22.21 11.13 41.18
CA PHE A 22 21.79 12.24 40.34
C PHE A 22 21.34 11.66 39.00
N SER A 23 20.04 11.37 38.85
CA SER A 23 19.44 11.13 37.55
C SER A 23 19.43 12.45 36.78
N SER A 24 20.43 12.65 35.96
CA SER A 24 20.42 13.71 34.94
C SER A 24 19.31 13.38 33.95
N ILE A 25 18.15 14.00 34.11
CA ILE A 25 17.11 14.00 33.07
C ILE A 25 17.70 14.86 31.95
N VAL A 26 18.38 14.19 31.01
CA VAL A 26 18.67 14.77 29.70
C VAL A 26 17.33 14.88 28.99
N GLY A 27 16.68 16.02 29.15
CA GLY A 27 15.53 16.36 28.32
C GLY A 27 16.02 16.41 26.88
N ALA A 28 15.75 15.36 26.11
CA ALA A 28 15.91 15.40 24.69
C ALA A 28 14.95 16.48 24.16
N THR A 29 15.47 17.68 23.95
CA THR A 29 14.78 18.65 23.10
C THR A 29 14.64 17.99 21.74
N LYS A 30 13.43 17.57 21.41
CA LYS A 30 13.07 17.13 20.06
C LYS A 30 13.31 18.36 19.18
N GLY A 31 14.50 18.45 18.58
CA GLY A 31 14.77 19.44 17.56
C GLY A 31 13.68 19.28 16.50
N ASN A 32 13.16 20.39 15.99
CA ASN A 32 12.27 20.38 14.84
C ASN A 32 13.09 19.89 13.63
N GLU A 33 13.29 18.58 13.52
CA GLU A 33 13.71 18.03 12.23
C GLU A 33 12.56 18.25 11.25
N PRO A 34 12.87 18.72 10.04
CA PRO A 34 11.84 18.88 9.02
C PRO A 34 11.16 17.53 8.76
N ASP A 35 9.87 17.56 8.47
CA ASP A 35 9.13 16.36 8.08
C ASP A 35 9.85 15.68 6.91
N PRO A 36 9.89 14.34 6.87
CA PRO A 36 10.46 13.61 5.74
C PRO A 36 9.69 13.96 4.46
N THR A 37 10.34 13.77 3.31
CA THR A 37 9.67 13.85 2.01
C THR A 37 9.32 12.46 1.52
N PRO A 38 8.17 12.24 0.84
CA PRO A 38 7.85 10.94 0.27
C PRO A 38 8.85 10.59 -0.84
N THR A 39 9.14 9.30 -0.98
CA THR A 39 10.02 8.81 -2.05
C THR A 39 9.20 8.65 -3.33
N PRO A 40 9.62 9.25 -4.45
CA PRO A 40 9.01 8.96 -5.74
C PRO A 40 9.10 7.47 -6.08
N TRP A 41 8.08 6.95 -6.74
CA TRP A 41 8.15 5.61 -7.30
C TRP A 41 9.24 5.52 -8.36
N PRO A 42 9.89 4.36 -8.53
CA PRO A 42 10.79 4.15 -9.65
C PRO A 42 10.02 4.20 -10.98
N GLU A 43 10.72 4.50 -12.07
CA GLU A 43 10.15 4.53 -13.41
C GLU A 43 9.56 3.18 -13.84
N GLN A 44 10.11 2.08 -13.32
CA GLN A 44 9.64 0.72 -13.57
C GLN A 44 9.76 -0.12 -12.31
N PHE A 45 8.73 -0.92 -12.03
CA PHE A 45 8.77 -1.93 -10.97
C PHE A 45 7.70 -3.00 -11.18
N HIS A 46 7.92 -4.13 -10.52
CA HIS A 46 6.95 -5.20 -10.35
C HIS A 46 6.62 -5.37 -8.87
N SER A 47 5.37 -5.64 -8.56
CA SER A 47 4.91 -5.83 -7.19
C SER A 47 3.78 -6.84 -7.12
N ILE A 48 3.85 -7.72 -6.13
CA ILE A 48 2.70 -8.55 -5.75
C ILE A 48 2.03 -7.87 -4.56
N LEU A 49 0.73 -7.63 -4.69
CA LEU A 49 -0.09 -7.06 -3.63
C LEU A 49 -1.12 -8.08 -3.16
N MET A 50 -1.33 -8.16 -1.85
CA MET A 50 -2.52 -8.78 -1.29
C MET A 50 -3.53 -7.68 -0.99
N MET A 51 -4.68 -7.74 -1.63
CA MET A 51 -5.72 -6.75 -1.49
C MET A 51 -6.93 -7.32 -0.77
N ASN A 52 -7.50 -6.52 0.13
CA ASN A 52 -8.81 -6.77 0.71
C ASN A 52 -9.75 -5.67 0.25
N PHE A 53 -10.76 -6.05 -0.50
CA PHE A 53 -11.81 -5.19 -0.98
C PHE A 53 -13.12 -5.56 -0.29
N SER A 54 -13.47 -4.84 0.77
CA SER A 54 -14.70 -5.08 1.55
C SER A 54 -14.90 -6.51 2.07
N GLY A 55 -13.81 -7.21 2.35
CA GLY A 55 -13.83 -8.60 2.83
C GLY A 55 -13.54 -9.64 1.74
N GLU A 56 -13.53 -9.27 0.47
CA GLU A 56 -13.06 -10.11 -0.62
C GLU A 56 -11.55 -9.97 -0.78
N LEU A 57 -10.86 -11.11 -0.90
CA LEU A 57 -9.41 -11.14 -1.05
C LEU A 57 -9.03 -11.28 -2.51
N GLU A 58 -8.04 -10.51 -2.90
CA GLU A 58 -7.46 -10.51 -4.23
C GLU A 58 -5.95 -10.52 -4.15
N LEU A 59 -5.31 -11.11 -5.13
CA LEU A 59 -3.87 -11.00 -5.33
C LEU A 59 -3.65 -10.26 -6.64
N ILE A 60 -2.92 -9.15 -6.55
CA ILE A 60 -2.64 -8.31 -7.71
C ILE A 60 -1.18 -8.51 -8.10
N ASP A 61 -0.97 -8.90 -9.35
CA ASP A 61 0.35 -8.91 -10.01
C ASP A 61 0.47 -7.60 -10.79
N LEU A 62 1.16 -6.62 -10.18
CA LEU A 62 1.24 -5.24 -10.65
C LEU A 62 2.55 -5.01 -11.40
N TRP A 63 2.46 -4.59 -12.65
CA TRP A 63 3.56 -4.14 -13.49
C TRP A 63 3.40 -2.65 -13.81
N TYR A 64 4.33 -1.86 -13.37
CA TYR A 64 4.35 -0.41 -13.59
C TYR A 64 5.51 -0.03 -14.51
N ASP A 65 5.21 0.72 -15.56
CA ASP A 65 6.18 1.15 -16.58
C ASP A 65 5.87 2.58 -17.01
N TRP A 66 6.27 3.53 -16.19
CA TRP A 66 6.08 4.95 -16.45
C TRP A 66 6.82 5.42 -17.71
N THR A 67 8.02 4.89 -17.94
CA THR A 67 8.84 5.21 -19.11
C THR A 67 8.07 5.00 -20.42
N ASN A 68 7.25 3.96 -20.49
CA ASN A 68 6.42 3.64 -21.64
C ASN A 68 4.94 4.03 -21.44
N GLY A 69 4.62 4.73 -20.34
CA GLY A 69 3.29 5.27 -20.08
C GLY A 69 2.21 4.20 -19.91
N ARG A 70 2.50 3.11 -19.17
CA ARG A 70 1.61 1.97 -19.03
C ARG A 70 1.67 1.34 -17.64
N ASN A 71 0.55 0.78 -17.19
CA ASN A 71 0.39 0.04 -15.95
C ASN A 71 -0.46 -1.20 -16.20
N PHE A 72 -0.13 -2.32 -15.58
CA PHE A 72 -0.83 -3.57 -15.79
C PHE A 72 -1.09 -4.27 -14.47
N ASN A 73 -2.36 -4.42 -14.11
CA ASN A 73 -2.81 -5.16 -12.94
C ASN A 73 -3.41 -6.50 -13.41
N ILE A 74 -2.79 -7.62 -13.03
CA ILE A 74 -3.37 -8.95 -13.23
C ILE A 74 -4.01 -9.34 -11.89
N ILE A 75 -5.34 -9.31 -11.85
CA ILE A 75 -6.13 -9.40 -10.64
C ILE A 75 -6.65 -10.82 -10.48
N HIS A 76 -6.16 -11.54 -9.48
CA HIS A 76 -6.60 -12.87 -9.14
C HIS A 76 -7.66 -12.78 -8.04
N HIS A 77 -8.93 -12.89 -8.40
CA HIS A 77 -10.00 -12.98 -7.40
C HIS A 77 -9.94 -14.32 -6.66
N GLN A 78 -10.17 -14.30 -5.36
CA GLN A 78 -10.14 -15.51 -4.54
C GLN A 78 -11.18 -16.53 -5.04
N LEU A 79 -10.72 -17.72 -5.48
CA LEU A 79 -11.54 -18.79 -6.07
C LEU A 79 -12.36 -18.35 -7.30
N GLY A 80 -12.00 -17.23 -7.92
CA GLY A 80 -12.68 -16.65 -9.06
C GLY A 80 -11.82 -16.59 -10.33
N ASN A 81 -12.26 -15.78 -11.26
CA ASN A 81 -11.58 -15.54 -12.53
C ASN A 81 -10.39 -14.61 -12.37
N ILE A 82 -9.51 -14.60 -13.35
CA ILE A 82 -8.45 -13.61 -13.48
C ILE A 82 -8.98 -12.46 -14.34
N LEU A 83 -8.90 -11.26 -13.81
CA LEU A 83 -9.18 -10.03 -14.52
C LEU A 83 -7.85 -9.36 -14.89
N TYR A 84 -7.75 -8.89 -16.11
CA TYR A 84 -6.62 -8.15 -16.64
C TYR A 84 -7.04 -6.69 -16.79
N ASP A 85 -6.34 -5.79 -16.12
CA ASP A 85 -6.58 -4.36 -16.14
C ASP A 85 -5.32 -3.66 -16.69
N LEU A 86 -5.37 -3.28 -17.95
CA LEU A 86 -4.27 -2.63 -18.66
C LEU A 86 -4.58 -1.15 -18.88
N GLU A 87 -3.78 -0.31 -18.26
CA GLU A 87 -3.96 1.14 -18.21
C GLU A 87 -2.85 1.85 -19.00
N TRP A 88 -3.22 2.94 -19.67
CA TRP A 88 -2.30 3.79 -20.41
C TRP A 88 -2.28 5.23 -19.89
N ASN A 89 -1.16 5.90 -20.07
CA ASN A 89 -0.97 7.27 -19.59
C ASN A 89 -1.88 8.31 -20.28
N ASN A 90 -2.52 7.95 -21.39
CA ASN A 90 -3.53 8.79 -22.06
C ASN A 90 -4.94 8.64 -21.45
N GLY A 91 -5.06 7.90 -20.34
CA GLY A 91 -6.33 7.64 -19.65
C GLY A 91 -7.13 6.47 -20.20
N THR A 92 -6.68 5.82 -21.27
CA THR A 92 -7.35 4.62 -21.77
C THR A 92 -7.04 3.42 -20.88
N SER A 93 -8.07 2.70 -20.45
CA SER A 93 -7.95 1.45 -19.69
C SER A 93 -8.78 0.35 -20.32
N PHE A 94 -8.26 -0.88 -20.32
CA PHE A 94 -8.93 -2.07 -20.81
C PHE A 94 -9.03 -3.10 -19.69
N PHE A 95 -10.24 -3.62 -19.49
CA PHE A 95 -10.55 -4.66 -18.51
C PHE A 95 -11.02 -5.90 -19.27
N TYR A 96 -10.28 -7.00 -19.18
CA TYR A 96 -10.58 -8.19 -19.98
C TYR A 96 -10.27 -9.49 -19.24
N THR A 97 -10.86 -10.60 -19.73
CA THR A 97 -10.57 -11.97 -19.30
C THR A 97 -10.02 -12.78 -20.46
N LEU A 98 -9.13 -13.74 -20.15
CA LEU A 98 -8.58 -14.65 -21.17
C LEU A 98 -9.25 -16.04 -21.15
N ASP A 99 -10.34 -16.19 -20.41
CA ASP A 99 -11.14 -17.40 -20.34
C ASP A 99 -12.03 -17.58 -21.59
N SER A 100 -12.91 -18.59 -21.57
CA SER A 100 -13.82 -18.88 -22.69
C SER A 100 -14.80 -17.75 -22.98
N ASP A 101 -15.12 -16.94 -21.98
CA ASP A 101 -16.15 -15.90 -22.08
C ASP A 101 -15.63 -14.64 -22.79
N ARG A 102 -14.31 -14.46 -22.85
CA ARG A 102 -13.64 -13.39 -23.60
C ARG A 102 -14.28 -12.02 -23.34
N GLN A 103 -14.56 -11.72 -22.07
CA GLN A 103 -15.13 -10.44 -21.71
C GLN A 103 -14.09 -9.34 -21.92
N CYS A 104 -14.52 -8.19 -22.45
CA CYS A 104 -13.70 -7.01 -22.52
C CYS A 104 -14.57 -5.76 -22.43
N SER A 105 -14.08 -4.79 -21.67
CA SER A 105 -14.61 -3.44 -21.62
C SER A 105 -13.47 -2.45 -21.63
N SER A 106 -13.72 -1.22 -22.05
CA SER A 106 -12.75 -0.15 -22.00
C SER A 106 -13.34 1.07 -21.28
N ALA A 107 -12.47 1.85 -20.66
CA ALA A 107 -12.82 3.13 -20.07
C ALA A 107 -11.84 4.20 -20.57
N GLN A 108 -12.35 5.43 -20.68
CA GLN A 108 -11.52 6.61 -20.86
C GLN A 108 -11.59 7.43 -19.58
N LEU A 109 -10.48 7.45 -18.85
CA LEU A 109 -10.35 8.22 -17.61
C LEU A 109 -9.82 9.62 -17.93
N GLU A 110 -10.15 10.60 -17.09
CA GLU A 110 -9.67 11.98 -17.24
C GLU A 110 -8.16 12.12 -17.02
N VAL A 111 -7.59 11.17 -16.30
CA VAL A 111 -6.17 11.10 -15.98
C VAL A 111 -5.63 9.72 -16.33
N GLY A 112 -4.33 9.67 -16.68
CA GLY A 112 -3.63 8.42 -16.94
C GLY A 112 -3.11 7.76 -15.65
N ILE A 113 -2.13 6.87 -15.81
CA ILE A 113 -1.48 6.17 -14.70
C ILE A 113 -0.82 7.15 -13.73
N LEU A 114 -0.67 6.74 -12.47
CA LEU A 114 0.02 7.54 -11.45
C LEU A 114 1.45 7.84 -11.88
N ARG A 115 1.84 9.11 -11.83
CA ARG A 115 3.24 9.52 -12.08
C ARG A 115 4.15 9.12 -10.91
N PRO A 116 5.48 8.96 -11.11
CA PRO A 116 6.39 8.57 -10.03
C PRO A 116 6.27 9.43 -8.77
N ASN A 117 6.12 10.72 -8.93
CA ASN A 117 6.03 11.69 -7.83
C ASN A 117 4.59 12.04 -7.43
N TRP A 118 3.65 11.12 -7.54
CA TRP A 118 2.24 11.35 -7.24
C TRP A 118 1.96 11.78 -5.78
N LEU A 119 2.88 11.45 -4.86
CA LEU A 119 2.82 11.89 -3.46
C LEU A 119 3.32 13.32 -3.22
N ASP A 120 3.76 14.05 -4.25
CA ASP A 120 4.14 15.44 -4.09
C ASP A 120 3.01 16.26 -3.47
N GLY A 121 3.30 16.98 -2.38
CA GLY A 121 2.30 17.72 -1.62
C GLY A 121 1.41 16.88 -0.72
N ALA A 122 1.70 15.59 -0.52
CA ALA A 122 1.02 14.78 0.48
C ALA A 122 1.28 15.27 1.91
N THR A 123 0.30 15.13 2.78
CA THR A 123 0.40 15.48 4.20
C THR A 123 1.09 14.37 4.97
N TYR A 124 2.15 14.70 5.72
CA TYR A 124 2.80 13.76 6.61
C TYR A 124 1.99 13.56 7.90
N LEU A 125 1.62 12.31 8.20
CA LEU A 125 0.84 11.94 9.38
C LEU A 125 1.67 11.31 10.51
N GLY A 126 3.01 11.36 10.43
CA GLY A 126 3.92 10.77 11.41
C GLY A 126 4.33 9.33 11.05
N GLN A 127 4.73 8.58 12.07
CA GLN A 127 5.18 7.19 11.91
C GLN A 127 4.19 6.21 12.53
N ARG A 128 4.02 5.04 11.91
CA ARG A 128 3.21 3.93 12.44
C ARG A 128 3.84 2.59 12.13
N GLN A 129 3.55 1.59 12.98
CA GLN A 129 3.87 0.19 12.73
C GLN A 129 2.75 -0.43 11.88
N VAL A 130 3.11 -0.99 10.74
CA VAL A 130 2.20 -1.69 9.83
C VAL A 130 2.93 -2.92 9.26
N ASP A 131 2.29 -4.07 9.25
CA ASP A 131 2.83 -5.34 8.72
C ASP A 131 4.21 -5.71 9.27
N GLY A 132 4.53 -5.28 10.50
CA GLY A 132 5.83 -5.50 11.14
C GLY A 132 6.91 -4.48 10.77
N PHE A 133 6.61 -3.47 9.97
CA PHE A 133 7.52 -2.41 9.56
C PHE A 133 7.18 -1.08 10.22
N LEU A 134 8.19 -0.31 10.61
CA LEU A 134 8.02 1.10 10.96
C LEU A 134 7.92 1.90 9.66
N CYS A 135 6.82 2.63 9.49
CA CYS A 135 6.52 3.35 8.27
C CYS A 135 6.32 4.85 8.52
N TYR A 136 6.78 5.67 7.59
CA TYR A 136 6.24 7.02 7.39
C TYR A 136 4.85 6.90 6.79
N VAL A 137 3.93 7.76 7.23
CA VAL A 137 2.54 7.74 6.78
C VAL A 137 2.21 9.04 6.07
N TRP A 138 1.67 8.92 4.88
CA TRP A 138 1.31 10.01 4.01
C TRP A 138 -0.18 9.97 3.68
N GLU A 139 -0.83 11.12 3.66
CA GLU A 139 -2.20 11.26 3.16
C GLU A 139 -2.23 12.16 1.95
N LYS A 140 -2.93 11.74 0.91
CA LYS A 140 -3.08 12.51 -0.31
C LYS A 140 -4.55 12.68 -0.66
N ALA A 141 -4.98 13.96 -0.78
CA ALA A 141 -6.28 14.38 -1.29
C ALA A 141 -7.50 13.74 -0.59
N ASP A 142 -7.41 13.44 0.73
CA ASP A 142 -8.44 12.74 1.52
C ASP A 142 -8.89 11.39 0.92
N PHE A 143 -8.06 10.84 0.05
CA PHE A 143 -8.38 9.70 -0.80
C PHE A 143 -7.54 8.47 -0.48
N ILE A 144 -6.25 8.65 -0.23
CA ILE A 144 -5.32 7.55 0.04
C ILE A 144 -4.44 7.85 1.24
N THR A 145 -4.26 6.84 2.11
CA THR A 145 -3.17 6.81 3.08
C THR A 145 -2.13 5.80 2.60
N TYR A 146 -0.91 6.26 2.45
CA TYR A 146 0.23 5.50 1.94
C TYR A 146 1.28 5.32 3.03
N TYR A 147 1.84 4.12 3.13
CA TYR A 147 2.80 3.73 4.15
C TYR A 147 4.11 3.32 3.50
N GLU A 148 5.18 4.02 3.84
CA GLU A 148 6.52 3.82 3.31
C GLU A 148 7.47 3.39 4.43
N ASN A 149 8.17 2.27 4.28
CA ASN A 149 9.14 1.80 5.27
C ASN A 149 10.22 2.86 5.52
N VAL A 150 10.49 3.18 6.79
CA VAL A 150 11.44 4.24 7.20
C VAL A 150 12.86 3.98 6.69
N GLU A 151 13.32 2.72 6.69
CA GLU A 151 14.68 2.34 6.31
C GLU A 151 14.84 2.19 4.80
N SER A 152 14.02 1.33 4.18
CA SER A 152 14.18 0.96 2.77
C SER A 152 13.53 1.95 1.82
N ARG A 153 12.66 2.82 2.31
CA ARG A 153 11.87 3.77 1.53
C ARG A 153 10.98 3.09 0.48
N ARG A 154 10.63 1.83 0.72
CA ARG A 154 9.74 1.04 -0.13
C ARG A 154 8.30 1.12 0.37
N PRO A 155 7.30 1.01 -0.51
CA PRO A 155 5.92 0.90 -0.09
C PRO A 155 5.71 -0.37 0.73
N VAL A 156 4.86 -0.28 1.75
CA VAL A 156 4.47 -1.41 2.61
C VAL A 156 2.97 -1.65 2.50
N HIS A 157 2.21 -0.56 2.46
CA HIS A 157 0.77 -0.64 2.60
C HIS A 157 0.13 0.63 2.07
N TRP A 158 -1.09 0.53 1.54
CA TRP A 158 -1.93 1.69 1.27
C TRP A 158 -3.41 1.38 1.45
N VAL A 159 -4.15 2.40 1.81
CA VAL A 159 -5.59 2.33 2.04
C VAL A 159 -6.25 3.41 1.22
N PHE A 160 -7.21 3.01 0.41
CA PHE A 160 -8.05 3.92 -0.33
C PHE A 160 -9.40 4.10 0.37
N TYR A 161 -9.85 5.35 0.46
CA TYR A 161 -11.04 5.74 1.22
C TYR A 161 -12.22 6.19 0.35
N THR A 162 -12.14 6.09 -0.96
CA THR A 162 -13.22 6.54 -1.84
C THR A 162 -14.44 5.66 -1.74
N GLY A 163 -15.48 6.21 -1.17
CA GLY A 163 -16.77 5.54 -1.04
C GLY A 163 -16.75 4.38 -0.03
N LYS A 164 -17.72 3.50 -0.16
CA LYS A 164 -17.71 2.15 0.40
C LYS A 164 -17.74 1.21 -0.80
N PRO A 165 -16.80 0.32 -0.92
CA PRO A 165 -15.90 -0.28 0.06
C PRO A 165 -14.53 0.41 0.20
N ILE A 166 -13.88 0.19 1.36
CA ILE A 166 -12.48 0.55 1.59
C ILE A 166 -11.60 -0.52 0.95
N ILE A 167 -10.59 -0.10 0.18
CA ILE A 167 -9.57 -1.00 -0.38
C ILE A 167 -8.33 -0.92 0.49
N VAL A 168 -7.88 -2.07 0.97
CA VAL A 168 -6.67 -2.21 1.78
C VAL A 168 -5.68 -3.07 1.01
N SER A 169 -4.50 -2.54 0.71
CA SER A 169 -3.45 -3.23 -0.04
C SER A 169 -2.19 -3.42 0.79
N HIS A 170 -1.69 -4.64 0.86
CA HIS A 170 -0.43 -5.02 1.49
C HIS A 170 0.59 -5.38 0.41
N VAL A 171 1.76 -4.74 0.44
CA VAL A 171 2.84 -4.98 -0.53
C VAL A 171 3.63 -6.21 -0.11
N MET A 172 3.53 -7.29 -0.88
CA MET A 172 4.22 -8.56 -0.59
C MET A 172 5.60 -8.61 -1.21
N THR A 173 5.77 -8.07 -2.42
CA THR A 173 7.07 -7.93 -3.11
C THR A 173 7.18 -6.55 -3.74
N TYR A 174 8.43 -6.09 -3.95
CA TYR A 174 8.68 -4.83 -4.65
C TYR A 174 10.03 -4.89 -5.37
N GLU A 175 9.99 -5.08 -6.67
CA GLU A 175 11.16 -5.32 -7.52
C GLU A 175 11.41 -4.11 -8.43
N VAL A 176 12.30 -3.23 -7.99
CA VAL A 176 12.65 -2.00 -8.71
C VAL A 176 13.38 -2.35 -10.01
N GLY A 177 12.98 -1.72 -11.11
CA GLY A 177 13.58 -1.91 -12.43
C GLY A 177 13.14 -3.19 -13.15
N ALA A 178 12.22 -3.98 -12.54
CA ALA A 178 11.63 -5.11 -13.24
C ALA A 178 10.74 -4.62 -14.38
N ALA A 179 10.88 -5.25 -15.54
CA ALA A 179 10.13 -4.92 -16.74
C ALA A 179 9.46 -6.16 -17.34
N LEU A 180 8.23 -6.02 -17.74
CA LEU A 180 7.49 -7.06 -18.44
C LEU A 180 7.79 -6.97 -19.93
N GLU A 181 7.90 -8.12 -20.62
CA GLU A 181 8.12 -8.18 -22.06
C GLU A 181 7.04 -7.43 -22.83
N ASP A 182 7.41 -6.66 -23.85
CA ASP A 182 6.48 -5.83 -24.63
C ASP A 182 5.30 -6.60 -25.23
N ALA A 183 5.51 -7.86 -25.61
CA ALA A 183 4.44 -8.71 -26.12
C ALA A 183 3.31 -8.99 -25.11
N LYS A 184 3.57 -8.79 -23.82
CA LYS A 184 2.57 -9.00 -22.75
C LYS A 184 1.65 -7.80 -22.56
N TRP A 185 2.04 -6.63 -23.05
CA TRP A 185 1.27 -5.38 -22.95
C TRP A 185 0.24 -5.23 -24.08
N GLN A 186 -0.21 -6.34 -24.66
CA GLN A 186 -1.14 -6.33 -25.77
C GLN A 186 -2.56 -6.63 -25.29
N VAL A 187 -3.48 -5.74 -25.65
CA VAL A 187 -4.91 -5.95 -25.46
C VAL A 187 -5.39 -7.02 -26.46
N PRO A 188 -6.19 -8.00 -26.04
CA PRO A 188 -6.75 -9.01 -26.95
C PRO A 188 -7.56 -8.39 -28.09
N TRP A 189 -7.50 -9.02 -29.26
CA TRP A 189 -8.16 -8.53 -30.47
C TRP A 189 -9.68 -8.32 -30.32
N TYR A 190 -10.36 -9.15 -29.53
CA TYR A 190 -11.80 -9.04 -29.28
C TYR A 190 -12.20 -7.81 -28.47
N CYS A 191 -11.26 -7.11 -27.84
CA CYS A 191 -11.52 -5.83 -27.21
C CYS A 191 -11.76 -4.69 -28.22
N PHE A 192 -11.46 -4.92 -29.49
CA PHE A 192 -11.64 -3.95 -30.58
C PHE A 192 -12.79 -4.33 -31.52
N GLU A 193 -13.48 -5.46 -31.26
CA GLU A 193 -14.69 -5.77 -31.98
C GLU A 193 -15.81 -4.85 -31.50
N GLU A 194 -16.56 -4.28 -32.44
CA GLU A 194 -17.79 -3.55 -32.12
C GLU A 194 -18.77 -4.51 -31.45
N THR A 195 -18.81 -4.51 -30.13
CA THR A 195 -19.90 -5.16 -29.41
C THR A 195 -21.16 -4.39 -29.74
N THR A 196 -22.09 -5.03 -30.47
CA THR A 196 -23.48 -4.58 -30.51
C THR A 196 -23.90 -4.30 -29.08
N PRO A 197 -24.48 -3.10 -28.74
CA PRO A 197 -24.83 -2.78 -27.38
C PRO A 197 -25.73 -3.89 -26.84
N VAL A 198 -25.21 -4.76 -26.01
CA VAL A 198 -26.04 -5.65 -25.21
C VAL A 198 -26.80 -4.72 -24.27
N ALA A 199 -28.13 -4.66 -24.48
CA ALA A 199 -29.04 -3.89 -23.64
C ALA A 199 -28.66 -4.13 -22.18
N ALA A 200 -28.60 -3.02 -21.42
CA ALA A 200 -28.23 -3.02 -20.01
C ALA A 200 -28.87 -4.23 -19.31
N MET A 201 -28.07 -5.19 -18.88
CA MET A 201 -28.54 -6.27 -18.04
C MET A 201 -28.97 -5.63 -16.72
N GLU A 202 -30.29 -5.64 -16.50
CA GLU A 202 -30.88 -5.28 -15.22
C GLU A 202 -30.29 -6.17 -14.12
N ASP A 203 -29.89 -5.53 -13.05
CA ASP A 203 -29.40 -6.06 -11.79
C ASP A 203 -30.31 -7.21 -11.30
N VAL A 204 -29.82 -8.43 -11.33
CA VAL A 204 -30.43 -9.55 -10.64
C VAL A 204 -29.43 -10.07 -9.59
N ASN A 205 -29.62 -9.58 -8.37
CA ASN A 205 -29.20 -10.14 -7.08
C ASN A 205 -27.99 -11.10 -7.06
N GLY A 206 -26.88 -10.63 -6.52
CA GLY A 206 -25.80 -11.48 -6.00
C GLY A 206 -24.42 -10.88 -6.22
N GLY A 207 -23.98 -10.10 -5.29
CA GLY A 207 -22.60 -9.75 -4.91
C GLY A 207 -21.42 -9.99 -5.85
N THR A 208 -21.55 -9.71 -7.13
CA THR A 208 -20.40 -9.66 -8.03
C THR A 208 -19.98 -8.19 -8.13
N ILE A 209 -18.82 -7.85 -7.59
CA ILE A 209 -18.22 -6.54 -7.78
C ILE A 209 -17.96 -6.40 -9.27
N THR A 210 -18.80 -5.64 -9.92
CA THR A 210 -18.68 -5.37 -11.35
C THR A 210 -17.46 -4.48 -11.58
N HIS A 211 -16.80 -4.62 -12.73
CA HIS A 211 -15.79 -3.73 -13.30
C HIS A 211 -16.02 -2.23 -13.00
N ARG A 212 -17.26 -1.84 -12.83
CA ARG A 212 -17.69 -0.49 -12.51
C ARG A 212 -17.09 0.05 -11.21
N GLY A 213 -16.89 -0.78 -10.18
CA GLY A 213 -16.31 -0.35 -8.90
C GLY A 213 -14.86 0.09 -9.01
N LEU A 214 -14.04 -0.62 -9.80
CA LEU A 214 -12.63 -0.26 -10.04
C LEU A 214 -12.51 0.95 -10.97
N VAL A 215 -13.35 1.04 -12.01
CA VAL A 215 -13.41 2.19 -12.93
C VAL A 215 -13.88 3.44 -12.21
N ASP A 216 -14.96 3.35 -11.41
CA ASP A 216 -15.46 4.46 -10.61
C ASP A 216 -14.46 4.89 -9.53
N PHE A 217 -13.67 3.92 -9.02
CA PHE A 217 -12.58 4.16 -8.10
C PHE A 217 -11.44 4.95 -8.74
N ALA A 218 -10.94 4.50 -9.88
CA ALA A 218 -9.90 5.20 -10.62
C ALA A 218 -10.35 6.60 -11.05
N ALA A 219 -11.58 6.73 -11.57
CA ALA A 219 -12.12 8.00 -12.05
C ALA A 219 -12.33 9.03 -10.93
N SER A 220 -12.84 8.61 -9.75
CA SER A 220 -13.14 9.55 -8.66
C SER A 220 -11.93 9.95 -7.82
N GLY A 221 -10.92 9.07 -7.71
CA GLY A 221 -9.75 9.32 -6.89
C GLY A 221 -8.62 10.06 -7.59
N ILE A 222 -8.42 9.77 -8.86
CA ILE A 222 -7.30 10.34 -9.63
C ILE A 222 -7.64 11.76 -10.13
N ALA A 223 -8.92 12.09 -10.39
CA ALA A 223 -9.35 13.43 -10.81
C ALA A 223 -9.04 14.52 -9.78
N ASN A 224 -8.78 14.16 -8.52
CA ASN A 224 -8.43 15.08 -7.43
C ASN A 224 -6.92 15.11 -7.10
N MET A 225 -6.06 14.44 -7.87
CA MET A 225 -4.60 14.45 -7.72
C MET A 225 -3.92 15.37 -8.74
#